data_40ca615e730a60de3ef6c9562ecbee4b
#
_entry.id   40ca615e730a60de3ef6c9562ecbee4b
#
_cell.length_a   1.000
_cell.length_b   1.000
_cell.length_c   1.000
_cell.angle_alpha   90.00
_cell.angle_beta   90.00
_cell.angle_gamma   90.00
#
_symmetry.space_group_name_H-M   'P 1'
#
loop_
_entity.id
_entity.type
_entity.pdbx_description
1 polymer ?
#
loop_
_entity_poly.entity_id
_entity_poly.type
_entity_poly.pdbx_seq_one_letter_code
_entity_poly.pdbx_strand_id
1 'polypeptide(L)'
;QLRLLIKEQPDIEKLKLLKETIINEATEVTLVISSNNNNLIAFSYFECISDNVIGVESYNYTENILKTIEGISIFRNLRSIVIDALYDNKLCIDELVSLEKLEELCMSFYPITKYQYPTLNKLNRLKRLKIKGLDSNMLSCLPNLETLTCFNLKDGTHLGIKAPNLRSIDIYRSPKILNLNFLLDLKELRSIGLDGLSNVEEMPDLSNLHSLTGMSLANMKRLQS
;
A
#
# COMPACT_ATOMS: atom_id res chain seq x y z
N GLN A 1 -20.11 5.75 -5.07
CA GLN A 1 -18.73 6.22 -5.09
C GLN A 1 -18.44 6.96 -6.40
N LEU A 2 -17.87 8.14 -6.34
CA LEU A 2 -17.49 8.97 -7.48
C LEU A 2 -15.97 8.89 -7.69
N ARG A 3 -15.51 8.72 -8.91
CA ARG A 3 -14.08 8.79 -9.26
C ARG A 3 -13.83 10.06 -10.08
N LEU A 4 -13.00 10.95 -9.56
CA LEU A 4 -12.63 12.20 -10.23
C LEU A 4 -11.23 12.04 -10.85
N LEU A 5 -11.16 12.06 -12.19
CA LEU A 5 -9.90 12.00 -12.91
C LEU A 5 -9.28 13.41 -12.99
N ILE A 6 -8.13 13.57 -12.38
CA ILE A 6 -7.39 14.82 -12.27
C ILE A 6 -6.18 14.76 -13.19
N LYS A 7 -6.23 15.49 -14.33
CA LYS A 7 -5.16 15.55 -15.32
C LYS A 7 -4.27 16.78 -15.17
N GLU A 8 -4.79 17.82 -14.54
CA GLU A 8 -4.12 19.11 -14.33
C GLU A 8 -4.66 19.73 -13.04
N GLN A 9 -4.04 20.81 -12.58
CA GLN A 9 -4.52 21.55 -11.41
C GLN A 9 -5.97 21.97 -11.62
N PRO A 10 -6.91 21.56 -10.75
CA PRO A 10 -8.33 21.86 -10.96
C PRO A 10 -8.64 23.35 -10.76
N ASP A 11 -9.66 23.82 -11.49
CA ASP A 11 -10.28 25.10 -11.28
C ASP A 11 -11.17 25.02 -10.02
N ILE A 12 -10.91 25.90 -9.06
CA ILE A 12 -11.63 25.92 -7.77
C ILE A 12 -13.13 26.18 -7.96
N GLU A 13 -13.51 27.05 -8.89
CA GLU A 13 -14.92 27.38 -9.14
C GLU A 13 -15.68 26.18 -9.72
N LYS A 14 -15.02 25.42 -10.59
CA LYS A 14 -15.58 24.16 -11.10
C LYS A 14 -15.75 23.10 -10.00
N LEU A 15 -14.78 22.99 -9.06
CA LEU A 15 -14.91 22.08 -7.93
C LEU A 15 -16.04 22.49 -6.97
N LYS A 16 -16.22 23.79 -6.72
CA LYS A 16 -17.34 24.30 -5.92
C LYS A 16 -18.67 23.97 -6.60
N LEU A 17 -18.80 24.23 -7.90
CA LEU A 17 -20.01 23.88 -8.66
C LEU A 17 -20.30 22.39 -8.62
N LEU A 18 -19.27 21.54 -8.72
CA LEU A 18 -19.38 20.09 -8.60
C LEU A 18 -19.88 19.71 -7.21
N LYS A 19 -19.37 20.38 -6.16
CA LYS A 19 -19.82 20.19 -4.76
C LYS A 19 -21.29 20.54 -4.59
N GLU A 20 -21.74 21.64 -5.17
CA GLU A 20 -23.11 22.10 -5.06
C GLU A 20 -24.12 21.27 -5.86
N THR A 21 -23.68 20.68 -6.99
CA THR A 21 -24.60 20.02 -7.93
C THR A 21 -24.59 18.50 -7.88
N ILE A 22 -23.48 17.87 -7.51
CA ILE A 22 -23.28 16.42 -7.64
C ILE A 22 -22.84 15.79 -6.31
N ILE A 23 -21.91 16.43 -5.60
CA ILE A 23 -21.32 15.88 -4.38
C ILE A 23 -22.13 16.34 -3.16
N ASN A 24 -22.85 15.42 -2.53
CA ASN A 24 -23.52 15.65 -1.25
C ASN A 24 -22.72 15.02 -0.09
N GLU A 25 -23.18 15.16 1.14
CA GLU A 25 -22.50 14.67 2.35
C GLU A 25 -22.25 13.14 2.34
N ALA A 26 -23.12 12.38 1.68
CA ALA A 26 -23.00 10.92 1.58
C ALA A 26 -22.15 10.47 0.38
N THR A 27 -21.69 11.39 -0.48
CA THR A 27 -20.92 11.04 -1.68
C THR A 27 -19.48 10.73 -1.33
N GLU A 28 -19.05 9.48 -1.47
CA GLU A 28 -17.67 9.08 -1.36
C GLU A 28 -16.91 9.37 -2.67
N VAL A 29 -15.77 10.05 -2.57
CA VAL A 29 -14.96 10.48 -3.71
C VAL A 29 -13.58 9.81 -3.69
N THR A 30 -13.16 9.28 -4.83
CA THR A 30 -11.77 8.89 -5.08
C THR A 30 -11.15 9.84 -6.10
N LEU A 31 -10.07 10.49 -5.73
CA LEU A 31 -9.26 11.29 -6.64
C LEU A 31 -8.30 10.38 -7.40
N VAL A 32 -8.38 10.38 -8.72
CA VAL A 32 -7.47 9.63 -9.60
C VAL A 32 -6.55 10.63 -10.29
N ILE A 33 -5.30 10.69 -9.85
CA ILE A 33 -4.32 11.65 -10.34
C ILE A 33 -3.57 11.00 -11.51
N SER A 34 -3.76 11.56 -12.70
CA SER A 34 -3.10 11.15 -13.94
C SER A 34 -2.54 12.39 -14.64
N SER A 35 -1.60 13.06 -13.98
CA SER A 35 -0.98 14.26 -14.55
C SER A 35 0.17 13.89 -15.48
N ASN A 36 0.11 14.37 -16.72
CA ASN A 36 1.21 14.26 -17.68
C ASN A 36 2.17 15.46 -17.60
N ASN A 37 1.89 16.44 -16.75
CA ASN A 37 2.69 17.65 -16.57
C ASN A 37 3.44 17.63 -15.23
N ASN A 38 4.63 18.23 -15.20
CA ASN A 38 5.46 18.42 -14.00
C ASN A 38 4.80 19.29 -12.90
N ASN A 39 3.55 19.68 -13.09
CA ASN A 39 2.84 20.51 -12.12
C ASN A 39 2.33 19.63 -10.99
N LEU A 40 2.92 19.82 -9.82
CA LEU A 40 2.43 19.28 -8.55
C LEU A 40 0.97 19.71 -8.37
N ILE A 41 0.09 18.74 -8.26
CA ILE A 41 -1.29 19.01 -7.86
C ILE A 41 -1.27 19.25 -6.35
N ALA A 42 -1.50 20.49 -5.94
CA ALA A 42 -1.61 20.79 -4.52
C ALA A 42 -2.96 20.31 -3.98
N PHE A 43 -2.95 19.46 -2.96
CA PHE A 43 -4.18 18.91 -2.38
C PHE A 43 -5.09 19.97 -1.78
N SER A 44 -4.55 21.14 -1.38
CA SER A 44 -5.35 22.28 -0.88
C SER A 44 -6.43 22.77 -1.85
N TYR A 45 -6.29 22.54 -3.15
CA TYR A 45 -7.34 22.89 -4.13
C TYR A 45 -8.63 22.07 -3.94
N PHE A 46 -8.54 20.92 -3.29
CA PHE A 46 -9.70 20.04 -3.03
C PHE A 46 -10.38 20.29 -1.69
N GLU A 47 -10.05 21.38 -0.99
CA GLU A 47 -10.57 21.69 0.34
C GLU A 47 -12.11 21.65 0.40
N CYS A 48 -12.80 22.19 -0.62
CA CYS A 48 -14.26 22.22 -0.65
C CYS A 48 -14.92 20.84 -0.71
N ILE A 49 -14.18 19.79 -1.11
CA ILE A 49 -14.66 18.39 -1.14
C ILE A 49 -13.86 17.47 -0.23
N SER A 50 -12.99 18.01 0.62
CA SER A 50 -12.02 17.23 1.41
C SER A 50 -12.68 16.18 2.29
N ASP A 51 -13.84 16.47 2.88
CA ASP A 51 -14.59 15.54 3.72
C ASP A 51 -15.21 14.37 2.95
N ASN A 52 -15.35 14.50 1.63
CA ASN A 52 -15.88 13.48 0.76
C ASN A 52 -14.79 12.53 0.22
N VAL A 53 -13.51 12.95 0.30
CA VAL A 53 -12.40 12.17 -0.27
C VAL A 53 -12.05 11.01 0.64
N ILE A 54 -12.26 9.80 0.13
CA ILE A 54 -11.93 8.54 0.82
C ILE A 54 -10.79 7.77 0.15
N GLY A 55 -10.42 8.12 -1.08
CA GLY A 55 -9.33 7.49 -1.83
C GLY A 55 -8.53 8.50 -2.65
N VAL A 56 -7.22 8.30 -2.69
CA VAL A 56 -6.30 8.99 -3.59
C VAL A 56 -5.48 7.95 -4.32
N GLU A 57 -5.55 7.97 -5.65
CA GLU A 57 -4.83 7.05 -6.52
C GLU A 57 -3.97 7.83 -7.49
N SER A 58 -2.71 7.48 -7.63
CA SER A 58 -1.80 8.05 -8.61
C SER A 58 -1.27 6.94 -9.52
N TYR A 59 -1.55 7.07 -10.81
CA TYR A 59 -1.14 6.15 -11.87
C TYR A 59 -0.34 6.91 -12.92
N ASN A 60 0.90 7.25 -12.62
CA ASN A 60 1.74 7.94 -13.59
C ASN A 60 3.00 7.13 -13.88
N TYR A 61 3.07 6.58 -15.09
CA TYR A 61 4.20 5.79 -15.57
C TYR A 61 5.12 6.56 -16.52
N THR A 62 4.86 7.86 -16.69
CA THR A 62 5.69 8.75 -17.52
C THR A 62 6.84 9.35 -16.69
N GLU A 63 7.69 10.16 -17.31
CA GLU A 63 8.91 10.74 -16.72
C GLU A 63 8.68 11.66 -15.51
N ASN A 64 7.42 11.92 -15.16
CA ASN A 64 7.06 12.80 -14.06
C ASN A 64 7.03 12.04 -12.74
N ILE A 65 8.03 12.30 -11.91
CA ILE A 65 8.20 11.68 -10.60
C ILE A 65 7.34 12.43 -9.58
N LEU A 66 6.48 11.71 -8.85
CA LEU A 66 5.79 12.26 -7.68
C LEU A 66 6.83 12.63 -6.61
N LYS A 67 6.95 13.90 -6.30
CA LYS A 67 7.97 14.42 -5.36
C LYS A 67 7.45 14.59 -3.95
N THR A 68 6.16 14.83 -3.78
CA THR A 68 5.55 15.10 -2.48
C THR A 68 4.09 14.67 -2.45
N ILE A 69 3.62 14.34 -1.26
CA ILE A 69 2.21 14.16 -0.91
C ILE A 69 1.77 15.23 0.10
N GLU A 70 2.50 16.33 0.19
CA GLU A 70 2.21 17.45 1.09
C GLU A 70 0.79 17.96 0.92
N GLY A 71 0.13 18.20 2.05
CA GLY A 71 -1.26 18.63 2.12
C GLY A 71 -2.29 17.49 2.02
N ILE A 72 -1.87 16.22 1.90
CA ILE A 72 -2.81 15.09 1.86
C ILE A 72 -3.60 14.94 3.18
N SER A 73 -3.08 15.48 4.25
CA SER A 73 -3.70 15.48 5.59
C SER A 73 -5.03 16.22 5.69
N ILE A 74 -5.39 17.06 4.70
CA ILE A 74 -6.72 17.70 4.64
C ILE A 74 -7.86 16.66 4.47
N PHE A 75 -7.56 15.50 3.91
CA PHE A 75 -8.55 14.45 3.64
C PHE A 75 -8.79 13.57 4.87
N ARG A 76 -9.48 14.10 5.88
CA ARG A 76 -9.71 13.42 7.17
C ARG A 76 -10.45 12.09 7.09
N ASN A 77 -11.17 11.86 5.98
CA ASN A 77 -11.91 10.61 5.74
C ASN A 77 -11.15 9.64 4.82
N LEU A 78 -9.90 9.92 4.49
CA LEU A 78 -9.10 9.10 3.59
C LEU A 78 -8.87 7.70 4.17
N ARG A 79 -9.23 6.68 3.38
CA ARG A 79 -9.09 5.26 3.73
C ARG A 79 -8.09 4.53 2.86
N SER A 80 -7.86 5.01 1.64
CA SER A 80 -6.98 4.33 0.67
C SER A 80 -6.06 5.32 -0.04
N ILE A 81 -4.79 4.97 -0.09
CA ILE A 81 -3.76 5.66 -0.86
C ILE A 81 -3.06 4.64 -1.75
N VAL A 82 -3.14 4.86 -3.06
CA VAL A 82 -2.47 4.04 -4.08
C VAL A 82 -1.50 4.92 -4.86
N ILE A 83 -0.21 4.72 -4.67
CA ILE A 83 0.85 5.36 -5.42
C ILE A 83 1.49 4.28 -6.30
N ASP A 84 0.80 3.95 -7.40
CA ASP A 84 1.30 3.05 -8.45
C ASP A 84 1.86 3.89 -9.61
N ALA A 85 2.87 4.70 -9.28
CA ALA A 85 3.49 5.69 -10.14
C ALA A 85 4.97 5.82 -9.80
N LEU A 86 5.75 6.42 -10.70
CA LEU A 86 7.11 6.84 -10.37
C LEU A 86 7.04 7.91 -9.26
N TYR A 87 7.75 7.68 -8.16
CA TYR A 87 7.90 8.65 -7.08
C TYR A 87 9.37 8.78 -6.67
N ASP A 88 9.71 9.90 -6.03
CA ASP A 88 11.06 10.08 -5.49
C ASP A 88 11.30 9.03 -4.38
N ASN A 89 12.45 8.36 -4.40
CA ASN A 89 12.82 7.39 -3.36
C ASN A 89 12.98 8.04 -1.97
N LYS A 90 13.03 9.37 -1.91
CA LYS A 90 13.03 10.19 -0.69
C LYS A 90 11.64 10.75 -0.36
N LEU A 91 10.59 10.29 -1.04
CA LEU A 91 9.23 10.75 -0.80
C LEU A 91 8.93 10.71 0.71
N CYS A 92 8.68 11.89 1.29
CA CYS A 92 8.24 12.01 2.67
C CYS A 92 6.78 11.56 2.77
N ILE A 93 6.51 10.65 3.70
CA ILE A 93 5.17 10.11 3.94
C ILE A 93 4.64 10.46 5.34
N ASP A 94 5.27 11.40 6.05
CA ASP A 94 4.98 11.67 7.46
C ASP A 94 3.56 12.17 7.72
N GLU A 95 2.96 12.87 6.76
CA GLU A 95 1.56 13.30 6.87
C GLU A 95 0.55 12.15 6.95
N LEU A 96 0.93 10.94 6.50
CA LEU A 96 0.05 9.77 6.59
C LEU A 96 -0.34 9.42 8.03
N VAL A 97 0.49 9.81 9.00
CA VAL A 97 0.22 9.57 10.44
C VAL A 97 -1.05 10.29 10.91
N SER A 98 -1.38 11.43 10.31
CA SER A 98 -2.58 12.21 10.66
C SER A 98 -3.88 11.62 10.07
N LEU A 99 -3.77 10.67 9.15
CA LEU A 99 -4.91 10.06 8.48
C LEU A 99 -5.47 8.89 9.32
N GLU A 100 -6.26 9.24 10.32
CA GLU A 100 -6.76 8.29 11.32
C GLU A 100 -7.62 7.15 10.74
N LYS A 101 -8.15 7.31 9.52
CA LYS A 101 -9.01 6.31 8.86
C LYS A 101 -8.29 5.51 7.78
N LEU A 102 -6.97 5.70 7.61
CA LEU A 102 -6.19 5.04 6.57
C LEU A 102 -6.11 3.53 6.81
N GLU A 103 -6.70 2.75 5.90
CA GLU A 103 -6.77 1.29 5.93
C GLU A 103 -5.95 0.62 4.82
N GLU A 104 -5.63 1.37 3.77
CA GLU A 104 -4.91 0.83 2.61
C GLU A 104 -3.79 1.76 2.17
N LEU A 105 -2.59 1.18 2.02
CA LEU A 105 -1.42 1.86 1.48
C LEU A 105 -0.77 0.99 0.41
N CYS A 106 -0.66 1.53 -0.81
CA CYS A 106 0.09 0.94 -1.91
C CYS A 106 1.24 1.87 -2.31
N MET A 107 2.49 1.40 -2.14
CA MET A 107 3.71 2.07 -2.55
C MET A 107 4.72 1.01 -3.02
N SER A 108 4.56 0.52 -4.26
CA SER A 108 5.31 -0.67 -4.71
C SER A 108 6.38 -0.38 -5.77
N PHE A 109 6.55 0.84 -6.22
CA PHE A 109 7.49 1.18 -7.29
C PHE A 109 8.95 1.15 -6.82
N TYR A 110 9.27 1.87 -5.73
CA TYR A 110 10.60 1.87 -5.11
C TYR A 110 10.61 1.15 -3.77
N PRO A 111 11.75 0.57 -3.37
CA PRO A 111 11.88 -0.03 -2.05
C PRO A 111 11.66 1.00 -0.95
N ILE A 112 10.92 0.60 0.09
CA ILE A 112 10.80 1.39 1.31
C ILE A 112 12.19 1.65 1.91
N THR A 113 12.41 2.87 2.36
CA THR A 113 13.66 3.32 2.97
C THR A 113 13.56 3.31 4.49
N LYS A 114 14.72 3.31 5.17
CA LYS A 114 14.78 3.38 6.64
C LYS A 114 14.07 4.60 7.22
N TYR A 115 13.96 5.69 6.47
CA TYR A 115 13.32 6.93 6.90
C TYR A 115 11.79 6.87 6.87
N GLN A 116 11.22 5.96 6.11
CA GLN A 116 9.76 5.78 5.98
C GLN A 116 9.17 4.79 7.00
N TYR A 117 10.01 3.92 7.60
CA TYR A 117 9.53 2.97 8.62
C TYR A 117 8.91 3.65 9.85
N PRO A 118 9.46 4.76 10.41
CA PRO A 118 8.83 5.42 11.56
C PRO A 118 7.39 5.84 11.31
N THR A 119 7.07 6.27 10.09
CA THR A 119 5.72 6.60 9.67
C THR A 119 4.88 5.34 9.48
N LEU A 120 5.37 4.37 8.69
CA LEU A 120 4.67 3.11 8.46
C LEU A 120 4.28 2.42 9.79
N ASN A 121 5.19 2.44 10.76
CA ASN A 121 5.02 1.83 12.08
C ASN A 121 3.94 2.51 12.96
N LYS A 122 3.46 3.69 12.59
CA LYS A 122 2.38 4.40 13.28
C LYS A 122 1.01 4.15 12.63
N LEU A 123 0.96 3.55 11.44
CA LEU A 123 -0.28 3.33 10.70
C LEU A 123 -1.02 2.09 11.22
N ASN A 124 -1.43 2.11 12.49
CA ASN A 124 -2.00 0.96 13.19
C ASN A 124 -3.36 0.47 12.66
N ARG A 125 -4.02 1.25 11.79
CA ARG A 125 -5.30 0.88 11.17
C ARG A 125 -5.16 0.23 9.81
N LEU A 126 -3.93 0.10 9.28
CA LEU A 126 -3.71 -0.56 8.01
C LEU A 126 -4.25 -1.99 8.02
N LYS A 127 -5.09 -2.29 7.04
CA LYS A 127 -5.61 -3.62 6.71
C LYS A 127 -4.95 -4.19 5.47
N ARG A 128 -4.59 -3.33 4.51
CA ARG A 128 -3.96 -3.72 3.25
C ARG A 128 -2.69 -2.92 3.02
N LEU A 129 -1.60 -3.62 2.81
CA LEU A 129 -0.30 -3.04 2.51
C LEU A 129 0.28 -3.68 1.25
N LYS A 130 0.52 -2.86 0.22
CA LYS A 130 1.28 -3.25 -0.97
C LYS A 130 2.56 -2.44 -1.02
N ILE A 131 3.71 -3.10 -0.91
CA ILE A 131 4.98 -2.42 -0.70
C ILE A 131 6.14 -3.17 -1.35
N LYS A 132 7.27 -2.50 -1.54
CA LYS A 132 8.49 -3.10 -2.06
C LYS A 132 9.63 -2.98 -1.04
N GLY A 133 10.41 -4.05 -0.91
CA GLY A 133 11.65 -4.05 -0.11
C GLY A 133 11.41 -4.05 1.40
N LEU A 134 10.31 -4.64 1.87
CA LEU A 134 9.98 -4.75 3.27
C LEU A 134 11.02 -5.60 4.02
N ASP A 135 11.36 -5.16 5.22
CA ASP A 135 12.17 -5.86 6.19
C ASP A 135 11.38 -5.96 7.49
N SER A 136 10.98 -7.16 7.88
CA SER A 136 10.15 -7.37 9.07
C SER A 136 10.84 -6.99 10.38
N ASN A 137 12.18 -6.96 10.39
CA ASN A 137 12.94 -6.49 11.55
C ASN A 137 12.72 -5.00 11.86
N MET A 138 12.39 -4.21 10.83
CA MET A 138 12.16 -2.76 10.97
C MET A 138 10.70 -2.40 11.24
N LEU A 139 9.79 -3.39 11.18
CA LEU A 139 8.37 -3.16 11.49
C LEU A 139 8.13 -3.11 13.00
N SER A 140 7.24 -2.21 13.41
CA SER A 140 6.48 -2.36 14.65
C SER A 140 5.27 -3.28 14.41
N CYS A 141 4.48 -3.55 15.44
CA CYS A 141 3.27 -4.34 15.30
C CYS A 141 2.21 -3.56 14.49
N LEU A 142 1.68 -4.22 13.45
CA LEU A 142 0.55 -3.75 12.64
C LEU A 142 -0.63 -4.72 12.84
N PRO A 143 -1.34 -4.61 13.98
CA PRO A 143 -2.26 -5.64 14.43
C PRO A 143 -3.50 -5.79 13.55
N ASN A 144 -3.82 -4.79 12.75
CA ASN A 144 -4.98 -4.82 11.86
C ASN A 144 -4.64 -5.24 10.43
N LEU A 145 -3.35 -5.54 10.14
CA LEU A 145 -2.93 -5.91 8.79
C LEU A 145 -3.47 -7.31 8.44
N GLU A 146 -4.32 -7.36 7.42
CA GLU A 146 -4.96 -8.58 6.92
C GLU A 146 -4.36 -9.04 5.59
N THR A 147 -3.88 -8.11 4.78
CA THR A 147 -3.32 -8.41 3.45
C THR A 147 -1.98 -7.72 3.26
N LEU A 148 -0.98 -8.51 2.90
CA LEU A 148 0.34 -8.02 2.55
C LEU A 148 0.71 -8.47 1.14
N THR A 149 0.96 -7.53 0.24
CA THR A 149 1.61 -7.77 -1.05
C THR A 149 2.99 -7.15 -1.02
N CYS A 150 4.03 -7.96 -1.13
CA CYS A 150 5.40 -7.47 -1.02
C CYS A 150 6.25 -7.88 -2.23
N PHE A 151 6.83 -6.88 -2.90
CA PHE A 151 7.88 -7.08 -3.89
C PHE A 151 9.25 -6.98 -3.23
N ASN A 152 10.14 -7.93 -3.52
CA ASN A 152 11.51 -7.95 -2.98
C ASN A 152 11.53 -7.87 -1.44
N LEU A 153 10.80 -8.78 -0.79
CA LEU A 153 10.85 -8.97 0.66
C LEU A 153 12.30 -9.24 1.07
N LYS A 154 12.82 -8.46 2.01
CA LYS A 154 14.20 -8.59 2.50
C LYS A 154 14.33 -9.61 3.61
N ASP A 155 13.38 -9.59 4.51
CA ASP A 155 13.28 -10.49 5.64
C ASP A 155 11.81 -10.64 6.06
N GLY A 156 11.37 -11.86 6.31
CA GLY A 156 10.01 -12.20 6.77
C GLY A 156 9.94 -12.75 8.19
N THR A 157 11.09 -12.93 8.85
CA THR A 157 11.23 -13.72 10.09
C THR A 157 10.28 -13.28 11.20
N HIS A 158 9.98 -11.99 11.30
CA HIS A 158 9.14 -11.47 12.39
C HIS A 158 7.70 -11.16 11.97
N LEU A 159 7.28 -11.53 10.75
CA LEU A 159 5.92 -11.21 10.27
C LEU A 159 4.82 -11.77 11.17
N GLY A 160 4.99 -12.98 11.72
CA GLY A 160 4.00 -13.57 12.62
C GLY A 160 3.73 -12.73 13.89
N ILE A 161 4.77 -12.08 14.42
CA ILE A 161 4.65 -11.21 15.60
C ILE A 161 4.18 -9.80 15.18
N LYS A 162 4.65 -9.33 14.00
CA LYS A 162 4.41 -7.95 13.54
C LYS A 162 3.06 -7.76 12.85
N ALA A 163 2.53 -8.82 12.23
CA ALA A 163 1.24 -8.82 11.55
C ALA A 163 0.44 -10.11 11.89
N PRO A 164 0.06 -10.31 13.17
CA PRO A 164 -0.50 -11.58 13.65
C PRO A 164 -1.84 -11.95 13.00
N ASN A 165 -2.59 -10.97 12.49
CA ASN A 165 -3.89 -11.17 11.87
C ASN A 165 -3.83 -11.26 10.33
N LEU A 166 -2.63 -11.51 9.78
CA LEU A 166 -2.45 -11.59 8.33
C LEU A 166 -3.20 -12.81 7.77
N ARG A 167 -4.11 -12.56 6.81
CA ARG A 167 -4.95 -13.56 6.14
C ARG A 167 -4.50 -13.86 4.73
N SER A 168 -3.85 -12.89 4.08
CA SER A 168 -3.35 -13.06 2.72
C SER A 168 -1.95 -12.48 2.61
N ILE A 169 -1.05 -13.26 2.03
CA ILE A 169 0.32 -12.83 1.74
C ILE A 169 0.69 -13.17 0.31
N ASP A 170 1.13 -12.14 -0.44
CA ASP A 170 1.68 -12.29 -1.77
C ASP A 170 3.12 -11.77 -1.80
N ILE A 171 4.07 -12.63 -2.16
CA ILE A 171 5.49 -12.29 -2.19
C ILE A 171 6.02 -12.48 -3.62
N TYR A 172 6.57 -11.40 -4.16
CA TYR A 172 7.07 -11.36 -5.52
C TYR A 172 8.57 -11.06 -5.57
N ARG A 173 9.30 -11.81 -6.43
CA ARG A 173 10.69 -11.52 -6.82
C ARG A 173 11.60 -11.22 -5.63
N SER A 174 11.66 -12.13 -4.66
CA SER A 174 12.34 -11.94 -3.37
C SER A 174 13.57 -12.88 -3.25
N PRO A 175 14.68 -12.55 -3.91
CA PRO A 175 15.85 -13.43 -3.96
C PRO A 175 16.60 -13.56 -2.63
N LYS A 176 16.34 -12.70 -1.66
CA LYS A 176 16.94 -12.78 -0.31
C LYS A 176 16.25 -13.79 0.58
N ILE A 177 15.04 -14.21 0.24
CA ILE A 177 14.32 -15.24 0.98
C ILE A 177 14.89 -16.60 0.59
N LEU A 178 15.44 -17.31 1.57
CA LEU A 178 16.06 -18.64 1.42
C LEU A 178 15.15 -19.75 1.93
N ASN A 179 14.29 -19.46 2.90
CA ASN A 179 13.29 -20.37 3.44
C ASN A 179 11.99 -19.64 3.74
N LEU A 180 10.94 -20.40 3.93
CA LEU A 180 9.59 -19.89 4.14
C LEU A 180 9.06 -20.21 5.55
N ASN A 181 9.92 -20.54 6.50
CA ASN A 181 9.52 -20.94 7.84
C ASN A 181 8.69 -19.87 8.58
N PHE A 182 8.90 -18.60 8.28
CA PHE A 182 8.11 -17.50 8.84
C PHE A 182 6.61 -17.58 8.51
N LEU A 183 6.22 -18.30 7.46
CA LEU A 183 4.81 -18.55 7.15
C LEU A 183 4.11 -19.36 8.24
N LEU A 184 4.86 -20.23 8.94
CA LEU A 184 4.34 -21.09 10.00
C LEU A 184 3.83 -20.30 11.22
N ASP A 185 4.30 -19.07 11.39
CA ASP A 185 3.89 -18.18 12.49
C ASP A 185 2.65 -17.35 12.15
N LEU A 186 2.20 -17.35 10.89
CA LEU A 186 1.05 -16.61 10.40
C LEU A 186 -0.22 -17.48 10.49
N LYS A 187 -0.75 -17.68 11.68
CA LYS A 187 -1.81 -18.68 11.96
C LYS A 187 -3.16 -18.39 11.29
N GLU A 188 -3.42 -17.13 10.94
CA GLU A 188 -4.67 -16.71 10.33
C GLU A 188 -4.64 -16.76 8.79
N LEU A 189 -3.52 -17.25 8.18
CA LEU A 189 -3.38 -17.28 6.72
C LEU A 189 -4.45 -18.16 6.06
N ARG A 190 -5.08 -17.54 5.03
CA ARG A 190 -6.06 -18.16 4.14
C ARG A 190 -5.54 -18.28 2.71
N SER A 191 -4.63 -17.39 2.31
CA SER A 191 -4.08 -17.36 0.97
C SER A 191 -2.58 -17.03 0.97
N ILE A 192 -1.83 -17.78 0.18
CA ILE A 192 -0.39 -17.60 -0.03
C ILE A 192 -0.13 -17.52 -1.53
N GLY A 193 0.45 -16.42 -1.98
CA GLY A 193 0.98 -16.26 -3.34
C GLY A 193 2.50 -16.09 -3.32
N LEU A 194 3.24 -16.94 -4.01
CA LEU A 194 4.69 -16.89 -4.10
C LEU A 194 5.11 -16.91 -5.57
N ASP A 195 5.75 -15.85 -6.03
CA ASP A 195 6.24 -15.77 -7.41
C ASP A 195 7.68 -15.24 -7.47
N GLY A 196 8.54 -16.02 -8.10
CA GLY A 196 9.92 -15.62 -8.36
C GLY A 196 10.83 -15.63 -7.12
N LEU A 197 10.59 -16.52 -6.17
CA LEU A 197 11.47 -16.77 -5.03
C LEU A 197 12.55 -17.79 -5.44
N SER A 198 13.50 -17.33 -6.20
CA SER A 198 14.46 -18.18 -6.93
C SER A 198 15.44 -18.98 -6.06
N ASN A 199 15.57 -18.63 -4.77
CA ASN A 199 16.51 -19.26 -3.85
C ASN A 199 15.86 -20.14 -2.78
N VAL A 200 14.53 -20.27 -2.82
CA VAL A 200 13.78 -21.20 -1.96
C VAL A 200 13.87 -22.60 -2.59
N GLU A 201 14.33 -23.58 -1.82
CA GLU A 201 14.54 -24.96 -2.27
C GLU A 201 13.44 -25.90 -1.75
N GLU A 202 12.83 -25.56 -0.60
CA GLU A 202 11.82 -26.41 0.05
C GLU A 202 10.65 -25.58 0.58
N MET A 203 9.45 -26.19 0.53
CA MET A 203 8.27 -25.66 1.24
C MET A 203 8.27 -26.16 2.68
N PRO A 204 7.96 -25.32 3.67
CA PRO A 204 7.74 -25.80 5.02
C PRO A 204 6.44 -26.63 5.09
N ASP A 205 6.33 -27.48 6.11
CA ASP A 205 5.08 -28.18 6.37
C ASP A 205 3.98 -27.20 6.84
N LEU A 206 3.04 -26.91 5.95
CA LEU A 206 1.94 -25.97 6.18
C LEU A 206 0.71 -26.64 6.82
N SER A 207 0.77 -27.91 7.23
CA SER A 207 -0.36 -28.69 7.75
C SER A 207 -1.02 -28.02 8.98
N ASN A 208 -0.26 -27.24 9.76
CA ASN A 208 -0.75 -26.52 10.92
C ASN A 208 -1.40 -25.15 10.60
N LEU A 209 -1.48 -24.75 9.33
CA LEU A 209 -2.20 -23.56 8.89
C LEU A 209 -3.64 -23.95 8.51
N HIS A 210 -4.45 -24.25 9.51
CA HIS A 210 -5.79 -24.83 9.30
C HIS A 210 -6.78 -23.91 8.56
N SER A 211 -6.50 -22.60 8.52
CA SER A 211 -7.31 -21.64 7.78
C SER A 211 -6.92 -21.50 6.31
N LEU A 212 -5.81 -22.14 5.88
CA LEU A 212 -5.29 -22.02 4.52
C LEU A 212 -6.19 -22.70 3.52
N THR A 213 -6.71 -21.94 2.56
CA THR A 213 -7.63 -22.41 1.51
C THR A 213 -7.11 -22.19 0.10
N GLY A 214 -6.10 -21.38 -0.07
CA GLY A 214 -5.54 -21.07 -1.39
C GLY A 214 -4.02 -20.91 -1.37
N MET A 215 -3.37 -21.51 -2.36
CA MET A 215 -1.93 -21.32 -2.57
C MET A 215 -1.63 -21.23 -4.07
N SER A 216 -0.77 -20.27 -4.44
CA SER A 216 -0.26 -20.11 -5.79
C SER A 216 1.26 -20.04 -5.76
N LEU A 217 1.91 -20.88 -6.55
CA LEU A 217 3.35 -20.93 -6.69
C LEU A 217 3.73 -20.70 -8.15
N ALA A 218 4.59 -19.73 -8.42
CA ALA A 218 5.06 -19.43 -9.75
C ALA A 218 6.56 -19.09 -9.76
N ASN A 219 7.25 -19.47 -10.83
CA ASN A 219 8.65 -19.10 -11.05
C ASN A 219 9.61 -19.43 -9.88
N MET A 220 9.35 -20.53 -9.16
CA MET A 220 10.14 -21.04 -8.03
C MET A 220 11.21 -22.00 -8.56
N LYS A 221 12.29 -21.49 -9.16
CA LYS A 221 13.25 -22.28 -9.98
C LYS A 221 13.99 -23.41 -9.25
N ARG A 222 14.21 -23.26 -7.94
CA ARG A 222 14.95 -24.23 -7.13
C ARG A 222 14.07 -25.12 -6.27
N LEU A 223 12.76 -24.83 -6.23
CA LEU A 223 11.85 -25.58 -5.39
C LEU A 223 11.83 -27.05 -5.85
N GLN A 224 12.18 -27.93 -4.93
CA GLN A 224 12.14 -29.38 -5.12
C GLN A 224 10.70 -29.88 -4.92
N SER A 225 10.29 -30.85 -5.74
CA SER A 225 8.97 -31.49 -5.70
C SER A 225 8.88 -32.51 -4.56
#